data_1b04a65d2aa77900a5d08fb8eb01200c
#
_entry.id   1b04a65d2aa77900a5d08fb8eb01200c
#
_cell.length_a   1.000
_cell.length_b   1.000
_cell.length_c   1.000
_cell.angle_alpha   90.00
_cell.angle_beta   90.00
_cell.angle_gamma   90.00
#
_symmetry.space_group_name_H-M   'P 1'
#
loop_
_entity.id
_entity.type
_entity.pdbx_description
1 polymer ?
#
loop_
_entity_poly.entity_id
_entity_poly.type
_entity_poly.pdbx_seq_one_letter_code
_entity_poly.pdbx_strand_id
1 'polypeptide(L)'
;NSCVEISHLVNNYPRGQKQLIGLFNRFSTVEAFNWFQNHGLKLKVESDGRVFPFSDSSEDVINCLKNVAKKLGVKIFTDSHVKQITMIDHGFNLLIKGNSSLKSKNILICTGGHPSGRRLAKSLGHSIVLPVPSLFSFATSEKYLKTCSGVTVNARIKLTVNKKKYEE
;
A
#
# COMPACT_ATOMS: atom_id res chain seq x y z
N ASN A 1 9.69 -2.88 6.13
CA ASN A 1 10.67 -1.86 6.51
C ASN A 1 11.00 -2.01 7.99
N SER A 2 12.29 -2.02 8.33
CA SER A 2 12.81 -2.16 9.71
C SER A 2 13.13 -0.80 10.37
N CYS A 3 12.84 0.32 9.72
CA CYS A 3 13.10 1.65 10.27
C CYS A 3 12.24 1.89 11.52
N VAL A 4 12.88 1.94 12.69
CA VAL A 4 12.22 2.14 13.99
C VAL A 4 11.94 3.60 14.26
N GLU A 5 12.87 4.48 13.86
CA GLU A 5 12.74 5.94 14.08
C GLU A 5 11.70 6.54 13.17
N ILE A 6 10.59 7.02 13.75
CA ILE A 6 9.46 7.58 13.01
C ILE A 6 9.89 8.83 12.22
N SER A 7 10.78 9.64 12.79
CA SER A 7 11.35 10.82 12.12
C SER A 7 12.08 10.46 10.82
N HIS A 8 12.82 9.37 10.81
CA HIS A 8 13.48 8.86 9.60
C HIS A 8 12.50 8.17 8.66
N LEU A 9 11.53 7.41 9.22
CA LEU A 9 10.52 6.72 8.42
C LEU A 9 9.69 7.69 7.58
N VAL A 10 9.23 8.80 8.15
CA VAL A 10 8.39 9.77 7.43
C VAL A 10 9.13 10.51 6.34
N ASN A 11 10.47 10.62 6.40
CA ASN A 11 11.27 11.25 5.35
C ASN A 11 11.21 10.49 4.01
N ASN A 12 10.87 9.20 4.03
CA ASN A 12 10.65 8.41 2.82
C ASN A 12 9.30 8.69 2.12
N TYR A 13 8.48 9.58 2.69
CA TYR A 13 7.18 9.95 2.13
C TYR A 13 7.24 11.40 1.62
N PRO A 14 7.34 11.64 0.30
CA PRO A 14 7.42 12.99 -0.27
C PRO A 14 6.18 13.84 0.02
N ARG A 15 5.06 13.19 0.35
CA ARG A 15 3.79 13.83 0.69
C ARG A 15 3.17 13.17 1.91
N GLY A 16 2.51 13.96 2.74
CA GLY A 16 1.76 13.47 3.89
C GLY A 16 2.61 13.14 5.12
N GLN A 17 3.87 13.55 5.19
CA GLN A 17 4.77 13.30 6.32
C GLN A 17 4.14 13.66 7.66
N LYS A 18 3.62 14.89 7.78
CA LYS A 18 3.02 15.40 9.03
C LYS A 18 1.82 14.55 9.48
N GLN A 19 0.98 14.12 8.54
CA GLN A 19 -0.18 13.28 8.81
C GLN A 19 0.21 11.87 9.25
N LEU A 20 1.31 11.34 8.70
CA LEU A 20 1.79 9.99 8.99
C LEU A 20 2.42 9.87 10.38
N ILE A 21 3.02 10.94 10.95
CA ILE A 21 3.62 10.90 12.29
C ILE A 21 2.62 10.36 13.32
N GLY A 22 1.41 10.91 13.37
CA GLY A 22 0.39 10.47 14.33
C GLY A 22 -0.06 9.03 14.14
N LEU A 23 -0.07 8.54 12.89
CA LEU A 23 -0.42 7.15 12.57
C LEU A 23 0.69 6.19 12.98
N PHE A 24 1.95 6.50 12.66
CA PHE A 24 3.09 5.67 13.02
C PHE A 24 3.37 5.64 14.53
N ASN A 25 2.99 6.68 15.27
CA ASN A 25 3.01 6.63 16.74
C ASN A 25 1.97 5.67 17.34
N ARG A 26 0.92 5.31 16.59
CA ARG A 26 -0.10 4.34 17.02
C ARG A 26 0.18 2.92 16.53
N PHE A 27 0.76 2.80 15.35
CA PHE A 27 1.09 1.52 14.73
C PHE A 27 2.32 1.71 13.83
N SER A 28 3.49 1.43 14.40
CA SER A 28 4.78 1.59 13.76
C SER A 28 5.22 0.34 12.99
N THR A 29 6.42 0.39 12.46
CA THR A 29 7.08 -0.77 11.83
C THR A 29 7.32 -1.89 12.84
N VAL A 30 7.58 -1.56 14.11
CA VAL A 30 7.79 -2.53 15.19
C VAL A 30 6.50 -3.27 15.51
N GLU A 31 5.39 -2.54 15.68
CA GLU A 31 4.08 -3.17 15.91
C GLU A 31 3.67 -4.06 14.72
N ALA A 32 3.90 -3.59 13.49
CA ALA A 32 3.61 -4.40 12.30
C ALA A 32 4.46 -5.68 12.25
N PHE A 33 5.76 -5.59 12.53
CA PHE A 33 6.67 -6.73 12.58
C PHE A 33 6.21 -7.75 13.65
N ASN A 34 5.97 -7.27 14.88
CA ASN A 34 5.54 -8.10 15.99
C ASN A 34 4.17 -8.73 15.72
N TRP A 35 3.26 -7.99 15.08
CA TRP A 35 1.94 -8.51 14.72
C TRP A 35 2.05 -9.75 13.84
N PHE A 36 2.84 -9.69 12.77
CA PHE A 36 3.04 -10.83 11.88
C PHE A 36 3.70 -12.02 12.60
N GLN A 37 4.75 -11.76 13.40
CA GLN A 37 5.42 -12.82 14.16
C GLN A 37 4.48 -13.50 15.16
N ASN A 38 3.68 -12.71 15.90
CA ASN A 38 2.72 -13.22 16.86
C ASN A 38 1.60 -14.06 16.21
N HIS A 39 1.40 -13.88 14.89
CA HIS A 39 0.46 -14.67 14.10
C HIS A 39 1.14 -15.79 13.31
N GLY A 40 2.38 -16.14 13.68
CA GLY A 40 3.09 -17.32 13.16
C GLY A 40 3.86 -17.09 11.86
N LEU A 41 3.97 -15.85 11.36
CA LEU A 41 4.78 -15.55 10.20
C LEU A 41 6.20 -15.20 10.62
N LYS A 42 7.17 -16.06 10.32
CA LYS A 42 8.59 -15.76 10.53
C LYS A 42 9.05 -14.71 9.51
N LEU A 43 9.68 -13.66 10.00
CA LEU A 43 10.20 -12.55 9.19
C LEU A 43 11.73 -12.48 9.26
N LYS A 44 12.36 -12.00 8.19
CA LYS A 44 13.77 -11.64 8.12
C LYS A 44 13.91 -10.18 7.68
N VAL A 45 15.01 -9.57 8.10
CA VAL A 45 15.39 -8.21 7.69
C VAL A 45 16.59 -8.34 6.74
N GLU A 46 16.44 -7.76 5.55
CA GLU A 46 17.52 -7.68 4.57
C GLU A 46 18.53 -6.56 4.94
N SER A 47 19.71 -6.58 4.34
CA SER A 47 20.79 -5.61 4.62
C SER A 47 20.40 -4.15 4.33
N ASP A 48 19.42 -3.93 3.44
CA ASP A 48 18.88 -2.62 3.09
C ASP A 48 17.67 -2.19 3.95
N GLY A 49 17.35 -2.96 5.00
CA GLY A 49 16.24 -2.69 5.92
C GLY A 49 14.87 -3.12 5.41
N ARG A 50 14.76 -3.77 4.26
CA ARG A 50 13.50 -4.38 3.82
C ARG A 50 13.19 -5.59 4.69
N VAL A 51 11.91 -5.84 4.92
CA VAL A 51 11.42 -6.99 5.69
C VAL A 51 10.65 -7.91 4.78
N PHE A 52 11.01 -9.18 4.80
CA PHE A 52 10.38 -10.23 4.03
C PHE A 52 9.99 -11.42 4.91
N PRO A 53 9.05 -12.28 4.47
CA PRO A 53 8.87 -13.58 5.08
C PRO A 53 10.16 -14.40 4.94
N PHE A 54 10.48 -15.20 5.94
CA PHE A 54 11.70 -16.02 5.95
C PHE A 54 11.75 -17.00 4.77
N SER A 55 10.59 -17.44 4.29
CA SER A 55 10.42 -18.32 3.14
C SER A 55 10.60 -17.63 1.77
N ASP A 56 10.73 -16.31 1.71
CA ASP A 56 10.66 -15.50 0.49
C ASP A 56 9.37 -15.65 -0.32
N SER A 57 8.33 -16.23 0.29
CA SER A 57 7.02 -16.43 -0.35
C SER A 57 6.01 -15.39 0.12
N SER A 58 5.47 -14.60 -0.79
CA SER A 58 4.34 -13.69 -0.51
C SER A 58 3.07 -14.44 -0.11
N GLU A 59 2.94 -15.72 -0.50
CA GLU A 59 1.82 -16.58 -0.14
C GLU A 59 1.71 -16.75 1.39
N ASP A 60 2.82 -16.83 2.11
CA ASP A 60 2.82 -16.95 3.58
C ASP A 60 2.23 -15.70 4.24
N VAL A 61 2.51 -14.51 3.69
CA VAL A 61 1.89 -13.25 4.15
C VAL A 61 0.38 -13.28 3.93
N ILE A 62 -0.04 -13.71 2.74
CA ILE A 62 -1.47 -13.82 2.38
C ILE A 62 -2.17 -14.81 3.31
N ASN A 63 -1.56 -15.97 3.54
CA ASN A 63 -2.13 -17.01 4.38
C ASN A 63 -2.20 -16.58 5.86
N CYS A 64 -1.19 -15.88 6.36
CA CYS A 64 -1.22 -15.30 7.70
C CYS A 64 -2.44 -14.38 7.86
N LEU A 65 -2.62 -13.41 6.95
CA LEU A 65 -3.74 -12.47 7.00
C LEU A 65 -5.10 -13.16 6.85
N LYS A 66 -5.23 -14.10 5.90
CA LYS A 66 -6.47 -14.87 5.70
C LYS A 66 -6.84 -15.70 6.94
N ASN A 67 -5.85 -16.35 7.57
CA ASN A 67 -6.08 -17.18 8.75
C ASN A 67 -6.53 -16.34 9.94
N VAL A 68 -5.94 -15.16 10.15
CA VAL A 68 -6.37 -14.24 11.21
C VAL A 68 -7.78 -13.73 10.94
N ALA A 69 -8.07 -13.30 9.71
CA ALA A 69 -9.39 -12.86 9.31
C ALA A 69 -10.45 -13.95 9.57
N LYS A 70 -10.15 -15.20 9.18
CA LYS A 70 -11.04 -16.35 9.43
C LYS A 70 -11.27 -16.60 10.91
N LYS A 71 -10.21 -16.57 11.74
CA LYS A 71 -10.32 -16.75 13.20
C LYS A 71 -11.18 -15.68 13.86
N LEU A 72 -11.14 -14.46 13.33
CA LEU A 72 -11.93 -13.32 13.82
C LEU A 72 -13.34 -13.23 13.20
N GLY A 73 -13.76 -14.22 12.40
CA GLY A 73 -15.08 -14.26 11.78
C GLY A 73 -15.28 -13.22 10.66
N VAL A 74 -14.20 -12.66 10.11
CA VAL A 74 -14.26 -11.72 8.99
C VAL A 74 -14.67 -12.46 7.72
N LYS A 75 -15.73 -12.00 7.07
CA LYS A 75 -16.20 -12.54 5.78
C LYS A 75 -15.45 -11.86 4.64
N ILE A 76 -14.78 -12.63 3.81
CA ILE A 76 -14.08 -12.16 2.63
C ILE A 76 -14.87 -12.55 1.40
N PHE A 77 -15.24 -11.56 0.59
CA PHE A 77 -15.94 -11.76 -0.68
C PHE A 77 -14.99 -11.38 -1.82
N THR A 78 -14.59 -12.34 -2.60
CA THR A 78 -13.84 -12.12 -3.85
C THR A 78 -14.79 -11.78 -4.99
N ASP A 79 -14.28 -11.21 -6.07
CA ASP A 79 -15.04 -10.83 -7.28
C ASP A 79 -16.25 -9.90 -7.01
N SER A 80 -16.25 -9.26 -5.86
CA SER A 80 -17.34 -8.46 -5.30
C SER A 80 -17.01 -6.97 -5.38
N HIS A 81 -16.78 -6.48 -6.60
CA HIS A 81 -16.44 -5.08 -6.84
C HIS A 81 -17.57 -4.13 -6.40
N VAL A 82 -17.25 -3.19 -5.50
CA VAL A 82 -18.17 -2.13 -5.09
C VAL A 82 -18.26 -1.07 -6.18
N LYS A 83 -19.43 -0.93 -6.79
CA LYS A 83 -19.70 0.03 -7.87
C LYS A 83 -20.01 1.41 -7.34
N GLN A 84 -20.81 1.49 -6.27
CA GLN A 84 -21.31 2.71 -5.69
C GLN A 84 -21.50 2.59 -4.19
N ILE A 85 -21.32 3.69 -3.49
CA ILE A 85 -21.66 3.85 -2.07
C ILE A 85 -22.62 5.03 -1.97
N THR A 86 -23.71 4.85 -1.24
CA THR A 86 -24.66 5.91 -0.90
C THR A 86 -24.81 6.01 0.60
N MET A 87 -24.88 7.22 1.13
CA MET A 87 -25.23 7.45 2.53
C MET A 87 -26.70 7.15 2.76
N ILE A 88 -27.00 6.53 3.89
CA ILE A 88 -28.37 6.29 4.39
C ILE A 88 -28.41 6.75 5.86
N ASP A 89 -29.59 6.84 6.46
CA ASP A 89 -29.79 7.45 7.80
C ASP A 89 -28.85 6.95 8.89
N HIS A 90 -28.48 5.67 8.87
CA HIS A 90 -27.59 5.07 9.90
C HIS A 90 -26.41 4.31 9.29
N GLY A 91 -25.79 4.85 8.23
CA GLY A 91 -24.63 4.23 7.63
C GLY A 91 -24.57 4.37 6.12
N PHE A 92 -24.28 3.27 5.46
CA PHE A 92 -23.99 3.24 4.03
C PHE A 92 -24.68 2.04 3.37
N ASN A 93 -25.11 2.24 2.14
CA ASN A 93 -25.52 1.18 1.24
C ASN A 93 -24.50 1.05 0.12
N LEU A 94 -23.96 -0.17 -0.07
CA LEU A 94 -22.96 -0.50 -1.07
C LEU A 94 -23.62 -1.29 -2.19
N LEU A 95 -23.57 -0.79 -3.42
CA LEU A 95 -23.96 -1.54 -4.61
C LEU A 95 -22.77 -2.34 -5.12
N ILE A 96 -22.92 -3.66 -5.17
CA ILE A 96 -21.88 -4.60 -5.58
C ILE A 96 -22.12 -5.05 -7.04
N LYS A 97 -21.07 -5.49 -7.71
CA LYS A 97 -21.17 -6.11 -9.04
C LYS A 97 -22.22 -7.24 -9.01
N GLY A 98 -23.12 -7.26 -9.99
CA GLY A 98 -24.26 -8.20 -9.99
C GLY A 98 -25.54 -7.63 -9.37
N ASN A 99 -25.57 -6.32 -9.05
CA ASN A 99 -26.72 -5.58 -8.50
C ASN A 99 -27.16 -6.03 -7.10
N SER A 100 -26.35 -6.78 -6.37
CA SER A 100 -26.55 -7.04 -4.94
C SER A 100 -26.18 -5.80 -4.13
N SER A 101 -26.81 -5.61 -2.98
CA SER A 101 -26.51 -4.51 -2.07
C SER A 101 -26.15 -5.02 -0.68
N LEU A 102 -25.29 -4.27 0.01
CA LEU A 102 -24.90 -4.53 1.39
C LEU A 102 -24.96 -3.25 2.19
N LYS A 103 -25.56 -3.31 3.37
CA LYS A 103 -25.61 -2.18 4.30
C LYS A 103 -24.51 -2.30 5.35
N SER A 104 -23.89 -1.18 5.72
CA SER A 104 -22.85 -1.11 6.75
C SER A 104 -22.93 0.19 7.52
N LYS A 105 -22.63 0.17 8.82
CA LYS A 105 -22.52 1.38 9.64
C LYS A 105 -21.29 2.20 9.30
N ASN A 106 -20.18 1.52 9.01
CA ASN A 106 -18.89 2.15 8.71
C ASN A 106 -18.28 1.52 7.47
N ILE A 107 -17.47 2.29 6.76
CA ILE A 107 -16.71 1.82 5.60
C ILE A 107 -15.27 2.25 5.76
N LEU A 108 -14.36 1.33 5.46
CA LEU A 108 -12.93 1.60 5.31
C LEU A 108 -12.53 1.31 3.87
N ILE A 109 -12.03 2.31 3.15
CA ILE A 109 -11.59 2.18 1.76
C ILE A 109 -10.08 1.90 1.74
N CYS A 110 -9.71 0.66 1.39
CA CYS A 110 -8.32 0.19 1.36
C CYS A 110 -7.95 -0.35 -0.03
N THR A 111 -8.20 0.40 -1.09
CA THR A 111 -7.98 -0.03 -2.48
C THR A 111 -6.57 0.24 -3.00
N GLY A 112 -5.66 0.67 -2.15
CA GLY A 112 -4.30 1.05 -2.55
C GLY A 112 -4.30 2.14 -3.63
N GLY A 113 -3.46 2.01 -4.63
CA GLY A 113 -3.36 2.95 -5.75
C GLY A 113 -4.49 2.86 -6.78
N HIS A 114 -5.40 1.91 -6.67
CA HIS A 114 -6.44 1.71 -7.68
C HIS A 114 -7.44 2.88 -7.73
N PRO A 115 -7.86 3.35 -8.93
CA PRO A 115 -8.73 4.52 -9.08
C PRO A 115 -10.13 4.38 -8.44
N SER A 116 -10.62 3.15 -8.25
CA SER A 116 -11.98 2.91 -7.72
C SER A 116 -12.20 3.52 -6.34
N GLY A 117 -11.24 3.36 -5.41
CA GLY A 117 -11.38 3.93 -4.07
C GLY A 117 -11.47 5.45 -4.08
N ARG A 118 -10.67 6.10 -4.92
CA ARG A 118 -10.74 7.57 -5.07
C ARG A 118 -12.08 8.02 -5.65
N ARG A 119 -12.64 7.29 -6.62
CA ARG A 119 -13.97 7.59 -7.16
C ARG A 119 -15.07 7.44 -6.10
N LEU A 120 -15.00 6.37 -5.31
CA LEU A 120 -15.95 6.14 -4.22
C LEU A 120 -15.82 7.23 -3.14
N ALA A 121 -14.61 7.60 -2.73
CA ALA A 121 -14.41 8.68 -1.77
C ALA A 121 -14.92 10.02 -2.32
N LYS A 122 -14.65 10.34 -3.59
CA LYS A 122 -15.15 11.55 -4.24
C LYS A 122 -16.69 11.59 -4.29
N SER A 123 -17.35 10.45 -4.57
CA SER A 123 -18.81 10.38 -4.59
C SER A 123 -19.46 10.59 -3.23
N LEU A 124 -18.70 10.43 -2.15
CA LEU A 124 -19.11 10.73 -0.77
C LEU A 124 -18.74 12.17 -0.33
N GLY A 125 -18.31 13.02 -1.24
CA GLY A 125 -17.99 14.43 -0.96
C GLY A 125 -16.56 14.71 -0.54
N HIS A 126 -15.66 13.72 -0.50
CA HIS A 126 -14.26 13.95 -0.17
C HIS A 126 -13.49 14.63 -1.31
N SER A 127 -12.64 15.58 -0.96
CA SER A 127 -11.66 16.14 -1.88
C SER A 127 -10.52 15.12 -2.12
N ILE A 128 -10.08 15.04 -3.37
CA ILE A 128 -9.04 14.08 -3.78
C ILE A 128 -7.79 14.84 -4.23
N VAL A 129 -6.68 14.61 -3.52
CA VAL A 129 -5.36 14.99 -4.01
C VAL A 129 -4.91 13.96 -5.04
N LEU A 130 -4.63 14.40 -6.26
CA LEU A 130 -4.22 13.50 -7.34
C LEU A 130 -2.88 12.81 -6.99
N PRO A 131 -2.81 11.49 -7.15
CA PRO A 131 -1.57 10.76 -6.95
C PRO A 131 -0.54 11.13 -8.02
N VAL A 132 0.72 11.05 -7.63
CA VAL A 132 1.86 11.12 -8.56
C VAL A 132 2.64 9.81 -8.46
N PRO A 133 3.32 9.40 -9.55
CA PRO A 133 4.20 8.24 -9.49
C PRO A 133 5.32 8.45 -8.47
N SER A 134 5.55 7.45 -7.61
CA SER A 134 6.71 7.41 -6.70
C SER A 134 7.75 6.40 -7.17
N LEU A 135 7.33 5.35 -7.86
CA LEU A 135 8.17 4.37 -8.53
C LEU A 135 7.60 4.11 -9.93
N PHE A 136 8.42 4.26 -10.94
CA PHE A 136 8.00 4.09 -12.34
C PHE A 136 9.18 3.66 -13.23
N SER A 137 8.85 3.03 -14.34
CA SER A 137 9.83 2.64 -15.35
C SER A 137 10.01 3.77 -16.35
N PHE A 138 11.24 3.98 -16.82
CA PHE A 138 11.53 4.87 -17.92
C PHE A 138 11.32 4.15 -19.26
N ALA A 139 10.66 4.83 -20.19
CA ALA A 139 10.68 4.41 -21.58
C ALA A 139 12.00 4.87 -22.22
N THR A 140 12.71 3.96 -22.88
CA THR A 140 13.97 4.28 -23.56
C THR A 140 13.96 3.78 -25.01
N SER A 141 14.54 4.57 -25.90
CA SER A 141 14.84 4.16 -27.28
C SER A 141 16.15 3.37 -27.38
N GLU A 142 17.03 3.48 -26.36
CA GLU A 142 18.35 2.87 -26.36
C GLU A 142 18.28 1.33 -26.34
N LYS A 143 18.78 0.70 -27.43
CA LYS A 143 18.68 -0.74 -27.60
C LYS A 143 19.39 -1.52 -26.48
N TYR A 144 20.59 -1.07 -26.05
CA TYR A 144 21.36 -1.74 -25.01
C TYR A 144 20.64 -1.73 -23.65
N LEU A 145 19.90 -0.67 -23.30
CA LEU A 145 19.11 -0.62 -22.06
C LEU A 145 17.93 -1.59 -22.10
N LYS A 146 17.35 -1.82 -23.29
CA LYS A 146 16.26 -2.80 -23.45
C LYS A 146 16.74 -4.21 -23.23
N THR A 147 17.99 -4.53 -23.60
CA THR A 147 18.56 -5.88 -23.36
C THR A 147 18.90 -6.12 -21.89
N CYS A 148 19.01 -5.06 -21.09
CA CYS A 148 19.26 -5.13 -19.65
C CYS A 148 17.96 -5.22 -18.82
N SER A 149 16.80 -5.44 -19.43
CA SER A 149 15.53 -5.56 -18.71
C SER A 149 15.59 -6.69 -17.68
N GLY A 150 15.23 -6.37 -16.40
CA GLY A 150 15.28 -7.33 -15.29
C GLY A 150 16.65 -7.47 -14.61
N VAL A 151 17.69 -6.77 -15.10
CA VAL A 151 19.00 -6.76 -14.46
C VAL A 151 19.02 -5.70 -13.34
N THR A 152 19.48 -6.09 -12.17
CA THR A 152 19.71 -5.20 -11.02
C THR A 152 21.21 -5.05 -10.81
N VAL A 153 21.67 -3.81 -10.69
CA VAL A 153 23.08 -3.47 -10.49
C VAL A 153 23.23 -2.40 -9.43
N ASN A 154 24.35 -2.39 -8.73
CA ASN A 154 24.75 -1.23 -7.93
C ASN A 154 25.33 -0.16 -8.87
N ALA A 155 24.66 0.97 -8.95
CA ALA A 155 25.05 2.03 -9.87
C ALA A 155 24.87 3.39 -9.23
N ARG A 156 25.74 4.33 -9.57
CA ARG A 156 25.55 5.74 -9.24
C ARG A 156 24.77 6.40 -10.38
N ILE A 157 23.63 6.99 -10.06
CA ILE A 157 22.77 7.64 -11.05
C ILE A 157 22.91 9.15 -10.91
N LYS A 158 23.16 9.83 -12.03
CA LYS A 158 23.14 11.30 -12.12
C LYS A 158 22.04 11.72 -13.08
N LEU A 159 21.09 12.48 -12.58
CA LEU A 159 19.96 12.96 -13.36
C LEU A 159 19.94 14.50 -13.35
N THR A 160 19.74 15.11 -14.50
CA THR A 160 19.54 16.55 -14.61
C THR A 160 18.12 16.82 -15.13
N VAL A 161 17.29 17.47 -14.32
CA VAL A 161 15.93 17.87 -14.69
C VAL A 161 15.76 19.35 -14.43
N ASN A 162 15.36 20.11 -15.44
CA ASN A 162 15.17 21.55 -15.33
C ASN A 162 16.38 22.30 -14.72
N LYS A 163 17.58 21.98 -15.16
CA LYS A 163 18.88 22.51 -14.66
C LYS A 163 19.23 22.11 -13.21
N LYS A 164 18.40 21.35 -12.51
CA LYS A 164 18.70 20.76 -11.21
C LYS A 164 19.34 19.41 -11.38
N LYS A 165 20.44 19.19 -10.67
CA LYS A 165 21.16 17.91 -10.66
C LYS A 165 20.71 17.08 -9.46
N TYR A 166 20.46 15.81 -9.69
CA TYR A 166 20.16 14.80 -8.70
C TYR A 166 21.21 13.70 -8.82
N GLU A 167 21.74 13.23 -7.71
CA GLU A 167 22.72 12.15 -7.66
C GLU A 167 22.38 11.22 -6.50
N GLU A 168 22.39 9.91 -6.76
CA GLU A 168 22.16 8.86 -5.77
C GLU A 168 23.07 7.66 -6.06
#